data_de1f19d072d3313fba9dcf810433d1b6
#
_entry.id   de1f19d072d3313fba9dcf810433d1b6
#
_cell.length_a   1.000
_cell.length_b   1.000
_cell.length_c   1.000
_cell.angle_alpha   90.00
_cell.angle_beta   90.00
_cell.angle_gamma   90.00
#
_symmetry.space_group_name_H-M   'P 1'
#
loop_
_entity.id
_entity.type
_entity.pdbx_description
1 polymer ?
#
loop_
_entity_poly.entity_id
_entity_poly.type
_entity_poly.pdbx_seq_one_letter_code
_entity_poly.pdbx_strand_id
1 'polypeptide(L)'
;MNPFARTPLALLLVLSSAVVPLRAQEKLGYTDTPAIPGTPWHVHDGSRPQPRVVTPGSTFSLLAPPPSDAVVLFDGRDLSQWESIHGGEPKWTLTDGILEVVPFSGNIRTKQRFADFQLHLEYAEPAVIKGNGQYRGNSGVLINGMYEVQILDSYESPTYPDGQSGALYGQMPPLVNACKPPGEWQSYDIIFESPRWDAAGVLVKKAAVTVIQNGVVLHHRHEFFGSTDGINGVPHKALGAYLKPHPPEVVVELQEHRNPVRFRNIWIRTLGDYDHP
;
A
#
# COMPACT_ATOMS: atom_id res chain seq x y z
N MET A 1 -29.48 -84.98 -3.93
CA MET A 1 -29.05 -83.96 -2.99
C MET A 1 -27.88 -83.23 -3.61
N ASN A 2 -28.09 -82.02 -4.10
CA ASN A 2 -27.06 -81.25 -4.73
C ASN A 2 -26.74 -80.06 -3.82
N PRO A 3 -25.49 -79.77 -3.41
CA PRO A 3 -25.13 -78.51 -2.75
C PRO A 3 -24.71 -77.48 -3.77
N PHE A 4 -25.35 -76.38 -3.69
CA PHE A 4 -25.06 -75.17 -4.50
C PHE A 4 -23.68 -74.63 -4.16
N ALA A 5 -22.78 -74.55 -5.14
CA ALA A 5 -21.54 -73.78 -5.09
C ALA A 5 -21.84 -72.31 -5.28
N ARG A 6 -21.53 -71.49 -4.27
CA ARG A 6 -21.58 -69.99 -4.38
C ARG A 6 -20.19 -69.51 -4.80
N THR A 7 -20.09 -68.91 -5.98
CA THR A 7 -18.91 -68.19 -6.47
C THR A 7 -18.88 -66.79 -5.87
N PRO A 8 -17.78 -66.29 -5.28
CA PRO A 8 -17.70 -64.91 -4.80
C PRO A 8 -17.46 -63.98 -5.97
N LEU A 9 -18.31 -62.96 -6.11
CA LEU A 9 -18.17 -61.84 -7.05
C LEU A 9 -17.09 -60.91 -6.51
N ALA A 10 -15.91 -60.86 -7.13
CA ALA A 10 -14.86 -59.91 -6.79
C ALA A 10 -15.22 -58.55 -7.38
N LEU A 11 -15.50 -57.58 -6.51
CA LEU A 11 -15.76 -56.19 -6.90
C LEU A 11 -14.41 -55.51 -7.15
N LEU A 12 -14.06 -55.26 -8.42
CA LEU A 12 -12.88 -54.49 -8.78
C LEU A 12 -13.18 -52.98 -8.58
N LEU A 13 -12.59 -52.40 -7.53
CA LEU A 13 -12.61 -50.96 -7.32
C LEU A 13 -11.58 -50.30 -8.27
N VAL A 14 -12.05 -49.67 -9.36
CA VAL A 14 -11.20 -48.86 -10.22
C VAL A 14 -11.04 -47.48 -9.54
N LEU A 15 -9.88 -47.26 -8.89
CA LEU A 15 -9.49 -45.91 -8.44
C LEU A 15 -9.10 -45.06 -9.67
N SER A 16 -9.99 -44.23 -10.13
CA SER A 16 -9.66 -43.16 -11.09
C SER A 16 -8.90 -42.08 -10.34
N SER A 17 -7.58 -42.02 -10.47
CA SER A 17 -6.77 -40.89 -10.06
C SER A 17 -7.09 -39.69 -10.96
N ALA A 18 -7.86 -38.74 -10.46
CA ALA A 18 -8.06 -37.46 -11.10
C ALA A 18 -6.71 -36.73 -11.14
N VAL A 19 -6.11 -36.65 -12.31
CA VAL A 19 -4.95 -35.76 -12.55
C VAL A 19 -5.49 -34.33 -12.51
N VAL A 20 -5.33 -33.66 -11.38
CA VAL A 20 -5.56 -32.22 -11.27
C VAL A 20 -4.48 -31.55 -12.16
N PRO A 21 -4.84 -30.83 -13.21
CA PRO A 21 -3.85 -30.15 -14.02
C PRO A 21 -3.10 -29.14 -13.12
N LEU A 22 -1.78 -29.28 -13.05
CA LEU A 22 -0.93 -28.25 -12.44
C LEU A 22 -1.19 -26.97 -13.24
N ARG A 23 -1.98 -26.05 -12.70
CA ARG A 23 -2.06 -24.68 -13.24
C ARG A 23 -0.65 -24.12 -13.20
N ALA A 24 -0.12 -23.75 -14.38
CA ALA A 24 1.13 -23.01 -14.45
C ALA A 24 1.02 -21.82 -13.47
N GLN A 25 1.92 -21.77 -12.50
CA GLN A 25 1.93 -20.70 -11.51
C GLN A 25 2.18 -19.41 -12.27
N GLU A 26 1.22 -18.47 -12.21
CA GLU A 26 1.33 -17.19 -12.88
C GLU A 26 2.62 -16.51 -12.41
N LYS A 27 3.47 -16.08 -13.35
CA LYS A 27 4.76 -15.48 -13.01
C LYS A 27 4.50 -14.13 -12.35
N LEU A 28 4.64 -14.07 -11.04
CA LEU A 28 4.53 -12.83 -10.27
C LEU A 28 5.80 -11.99 -10.49
N GLY A 29 5.62 -10.73 -10.93
CA GLY A 29 6.71 -9.77 -11.01
C GLY A 29 7.75 -10.04 -12.09
N TYR A 30 8.98 -9.56 -11.86
CA TYR A 30 10.05 -9.44 -12.83
C TYR A 30 11.36 -10.01 -12.30
N THR A 31 12.25 -10.45 -13.19
CA THR A 31 13.58 -10.97 -12.84
C THR A 31 14.72 -10.24 -13.55
N ASP A 32 14.37 -9.30 -14.43
CA ASP A 32 15.25 -8.50 -15.29
C ASP A 32 15.37 -7.03 -14.84
N THR A 33 14.98 -6.76 -13.60
CA THR A 33 15.01 -5.45 -12.97
C THR A 33 16.26 -5.27 -12.11
N PRO A 34 16.60 -4.04 -11.67
CA PRO A 34 17.77 -3.80 -10.83
C PRO A 34 17.71 -4.55 -9.50
N ALA A 35 18.88 -4.98 -9.01
CA ALA A 35 19.00 -5.57 -7.69
C ALA A 35 18.78 -4.51 -6.59
N ILE A 36 18.10 -4.91 -5.51
CA ILE A 36 17.89 -4.06 -4.33
C ILE A 36 19.13 -4.20 -3.41
N PRO A 37 19.85 -3.12 -3.10
CA PRO A 37 21.07 -3.17 -2.31
C PRO A 37 20.89 -3.86 -0.96
N GLY A 38 21.86 -4.72 -0.61
CA GLY A 38 21.83 -5.46 0.66
C GLY A 38 20.89 -6.66 0.70
N THR A 39 20.26 -7.00 -0.43
CA THR A 39 19.36 -8.15 -0.57
C THR A 39 19.71 -9.00 -1.78
N PRO A 40 19.28 -10.28 -1.85
CA PRO A 40 19.42 -11.08 -3.07
C PRO A 40 18.31 -10.80 -4.10
N TRP A 41 17.41 -9.84 -3.85
CA TRP A 41 16.18 -9.62 -4.61
C TRP A 41 16.33 -8.48 -5.61
N HIS A 42 15.49 -8.51 -6.64
CA HIS A 42 15.33 -7.46 -7.63
C HIS A 42 14.08 -6.61 -7.32
N VAL A 43 14.00 -5.43 -7.92
CA VAL A 43 12.79 -4.59 -7.89
C VAL A 43 11.63 -5.38 -8.51
N HIS A 44 10.52 -5.48 -7.77
CA HIS A 44 9.34 -6.27 -8.16
C HIS A 44 9.63 -7.75 -8.44
N ASP A 45 10.56 -8.33 -7.71
CA ASP A 45 10.88 -9.76 -7.82
C ASP A 45 9.76 -10.64 -7.23
N GLY A 46 9.03 -11.31 -8.10
CA GLY A 46 7.94 -12.18 -7.70
C GLY A 46 8.40 -13.48 -7.00
N SER A 47 9.69 -13.81 -7.03
CA SER A 47 10.27 -14.96 -6.31
C SER A 47 10.63 -14.64 -4.86
N ARG A 48 10.63 -13.35 -4.48
CA ARG A 48 10.83 -12.90 -3.10
C ARG A 48 9.74 -13.48 -2.20
N PRO A 49 10.07 -13.92 -0.96
CA PRO A 49 9.06 -14.48 -0.05
C PRO A 49 7.89 -13.52 0.18
N GLN A 50 6.67 -14.05 0.05
CA GLN A 50 5.46 -13.29 0.33
C GLN A 50 5.40 -12.90 1.82
N PRO A 51 4.95 -11.69 2.16
CA PRO A 51 4.70 -11.29 3.53
C PRO A 51 3.71 -12.25 4.20
N ARG A 52 4.06 -12.70 5.42
CA ARG A 52 3.20 -13.60 6.20
C ARG A 52 1.87 -12.91 6.51
N VAL A 53 0.76 -13.61 6.27
CA VAL A 53 -0.58 -13.09 6.60
C VAL A 53 -0.76 -13.02 8.11
N VAL A 54 -1.25 -11.89 8.59
CA VAL A 54 -1.64 -11.64 9.98
C VAL A 54 -3.06 -11.10 9.99
N THR A 55 -3.95 -11.76 10.70
CA THR A 55 -5.31 -11.24 10.90
C THR A 55 -5.28 -10.12 11.93
N PRO A 56 -5.59 -8.86 11.55
CA PRO A 56 -5.60 -7.75 12.48
C PRO A 56 -6.80 -7.80 13.43
N GLY A 57 -6.73 -7.02 14.52
CA GLY A 57 -7.90 -6.76 15.36
C GLY A 57 -9.02 -6.05 14.58
N SER A 58 -10.26 -6.24 15.00
CA SER A 58 -11.43 -5.78 14.21
C SER A 58 -11.55 -4.26 14.08
N THR A 59 -11.11 -3.49 15.08
CA THR A 59 -11.45 -2.05 15.20
C THR A 59 -10.27 -1.15 15.54
N PHE A 60 -9.03 -1.60 15.42
CA PHE A 60 -7.88 -0.76 15.77
C PHE A 60 -7.91 0.56 14.98
N SER A 61 -7.78 1.67 15.70
CA SER A 61 -7.77 3.07 15.24
C SER A 61 -8.91 3.53 14.30
N LEU A 62 -9.84 2.65 13.91
CA LEU A 62 -10.97 3.05 13.06
C LEU A 62 -11.91 4.00 13.83
N LEU A 63 -12.30 5.09 13.16
CA LEU A 63 -13.14 6.16 13.70
C LEU A 63 -12.55 6.85 14.95
N ALA A 64 -11.25 6.68 15.19
CA ALA A 64 -10.58 7.41 16.26
C ALA A 64 -10.63 8.92 15.98
N PRO A 65 -11.07 9.75 16.94
CA PRO A 65 -11.07 11.19 16.74
C PRO A 65 -9.63 11.70 16.59
N PRO A 66 -9.41 12.78 15.81
CA PRO A 66 -8.09 13.37 15.67
C PRO A 66 -7.59 13.90 17.03
N PRO A 67 -6.29 13.79 17.34
CA PRO A 67 -5.67 14.47 18.48
C PRO A 67 -5.91 15.98 18.45
N SER A 68 -5.85 16.64 19.61
CA SER A 68 -6.14 18.07 19.74
C SER A 68 -5.19 19.00 18.97
N ASP A 69 -3.97 18.52 18.64
CA ASP A 69 -2.95 19.21 17.87
C ASP A 69 -2.92 18.79 16.37
N ALA A 70 -3.85 17.96 15.95
CA ALA A 70 -3.92 17.52 14.56
C ALA A 70 -4.63 18.53 13.67
N VAL A 71 -4.15 18.64 12.44
CA VAL A 71 -4.85 19.28 11.32
C VAL A 71 -5.77 18.21 10.72
N VAL A 72 -7.06 18.48 10.71
CA VAL A 72 -8.06 17.63 10.04
C VAL A 72 -7.98 17.89 8.55
N LEU A 73 -7.58 16.89 7.79
CA LEU A 73 -7.47 16.97 6.33
C LEU A 73 -8.79 16.58 5.65
N PHE A 74 -9.54 15.66 6.25
CA PHE A 74 -10.86 15.26 5.76
C PHE A 74 -11.71 14.63 6.87
N ASP A 75 -12.85 15.25 7.16
CA ASP A 75 -13.83 14.80 8.17
C ASP A 75 -15.20 14.43 7.57
N GLY A 76 -15.26 14.31 6.25
CA GLY A 76 -16.48 13.98 5.52
C GLY A 76 -17.31 15.19 5.06
N ARG A 77 -16.89 16.43 5.32
CA ARG A 77 -17.67 17.63 4.99
C ARG A 77 -17.32 18.24 3.65
N ASP A 78 -16.03 18.45 3.39
CA ASP A 78 -15.54 19.11 2.18
C ASP A 78 -14.10 18.73 1.85
N LEU A 79 -13.59 19.22 0.73
CA LEU A 79 -12.22 19.01 0.26
C LEU A 79 -11.38 20.30 0.34
N SER A 80 -11.72 21.23 1.23
CA SER A 80 -11.06 22.53 1.37
C SER A 80 -9.54 22.43 1.62
N GLN A 81 -9.08 21.34 2.24
CA GLN A 81 -7.66 21.06 2.50
C GLN A 81 -6.92 20.46 1.31
N TRP A 82 -7.64 20.09 0.25
CA TRP A 82 -7.11 19.36 -0.90
C TRP A 82 -7.18 20.18 -2.19
N GLU A 83 -6.27 19.88 -3.10
CA GLU A 83 -6.28 20.36 -4.48
C GLU A 83 -5.92 19.22 -5.45
N SER A 84 -6.30 19.35 -6.72
CA SER A 84 -5.81 18.46 -7.78
C SER A 84 -4.30 18.69 -7.97
N ILE A 85 -3.53 17.63 -8.26
CA ILE A 85 -2.10 17.78 -8.60
C ILE A 85 -1.87 18.65 -9.83
N HIS A 86 -2.90 18.84 -10.67
CA HIS A 86 -2.88 19.74 -11.84
C HIS A 86 -3.38 21.16 -11.52
N GLY A 87 -3.65 21.44 -10.23
CA GLY A 87 -4.26 22.67 -9.76
C GLY A 87 -5.80 22.66 -9.83
N GLY A 88 -6.43 23.52 -9.03
CA GLY A 88 -7.88 23.61 -8.91
C GLY A 88 -8.50 22.55 -8.01
N GLU A 89 -9.82 22.48 -8.02
CA GLU A 89 -10.57 21.59 -7.12
C GLU A 89 -10.40 20.12 -7.50
N PRO A 90 -10.35 19.21 -6.50
CA PRO A 90 -10.39 17.78 -6.72
C PRO A 90 -11.64 17.35 -7.48
N LYS A 91 -11.51 16.33 -8.35
CA LYS A 91 -12.64 15.76 -9.09
C LYS A 91 -13.13 14.43 -8.50
N TRP A 92 -12.68 14.09 -7.31
CA TRP A 92 -13.12 12.90 -6.58
C TRP A 92 -14.53 13.11 -6.02
N THR A 93 -15.28 12.03 -5.88
CA THR A 93 -16.67 12.11 -5.41
C THR A 93 -16.71 12.14 -3.90
N LEU A 94 -17.48 13.09 -3.35
CA LEU A 94 -17.81 13.14 -1.93
C LEU A 94 -19.30 12.82 -1.74
N THR A 95 -19.60 11.69 -1.09
CA THR A 95 -20.97 11.24 -0.83
C THR A 95 -21.03 10.61 0.56
N ASP A 96 -22.00 11.04 1.35
CA ASP A 96 -22.26 10.52 2.71
C ASP A 96 -21.03 10.52 3.63
N GLY A 97 -20.19 11.57 3.51
CA GLY A 97 -18.97 11.72 4.30
C GLY A 97 -17.81 10.83 3.86
N ILE A 98 -17.92 10.19 2.69
CA ILE A 98 -16.90 9.31 2.11
C ILE A 98 -16.36 9.95 0.83
N LEU A 99 -15.04 10.02 0.75
CA LEU A 99 -14.33 10.46 -0.44
C LEU A 99 -13.97 9.24 -1.28
N GLU A 100 -14.36 9.23 -2.55
CA GLU A 100 -14.11 8.13 -3.47
C GLU A 100 -13.32 8.57 -4.70
N VAL A 101 -12.31 7.80 -5.05
CA VAL A 101 -11.51 8.00 -6.27
C VAL A 101 -12.39 7.88 -7.51
N VAL A 102 -12.35 8.91 -8.35
CA VAL A 102 -12.95 8.86 -9.70
C VAL A 102 -11.88 8.49 -10.70
N PRO A 103 -12.02 7.37 -11.43
CA PRO A 103 -11.05 6.96 -12.44
C PRO A 103 -10.74 8.06 -13.46
N PHE A 104 -9.45 8.23 -13.78
CA PHE A 104 -8.93 9.24 -14.72
C PHE A 104 -9.06 10.70 -14.28
N SER A 105 -9.36 10.96 -13.02
CA SER A 105 -9.46 12.33 -12.48
C SER A 105 -8.13 12.92 -12.01
N GLY A 106 -7.10 12.08 -11.87
CA GLY A 106 -5.79 12.42 -11.32
C GLY A 106 -5.75 12.41 -9.79
N ASN A 107 -4.53 12.42 -9.27
CA ASN A 107 -4.27 12.47 -7.83
C ASN A 107 -4.76 13.78 -7.21
N ILE A 108 -4.98 13.72 -5.91
CA ILE A 108 -5.23 14.91 -5.08
C ILE A 108 -4.09 15.05 -4.07
N ARG A 109 -3.79 16.29 -3.65
CA ARG A 109 -2.75 16.56 -2.65
C ARG A 109 -3.20 17.60 -1.64
N THR A 110 -2.56 17.60 -0.47
CA THR A 110 -2.79 18.64 0.54
C THR A 110 -2.31 19.99 0.03
N LYS A 111 -3.08 21.06 0.32
CA LYS A 111 -2.65 22.45 0.08
C LYS A 111 -1.54 22.85 1.04
N GLN A 112 -1.63 22.43 2.30
CA GLN A 112 -0.60 22.64 3.32
C GLN A 112 0.54 21.62 3.16
N ARG A 113 1.75 22.05 3.53
CA ARG A 113 2.96 21.23 3.59
C ARG A 113 3.31 20.89 5.02
N PHE A 114 3.92 19.73 5.23
CA PHE A 114 4.30 19.21 6.52
C PHE A 114 5.73 18.65 6.45
N ALA A 115 6.51 18.84 7.50
CA ALA A 115 7.86 18.26 7.59
C ALA A 115 7.80 16.82 8.12
N ASP A 116 8.32 16.58 9.32
CA ASP A 116 8.16 15.30 9.99
C ASP A 116 6.75 15.24 10.59
N PHE A 117 6.02 14.14 10.38
CA PHE A 117 4.60 14.09 10.76
C PHE A 117 4.13 12.67 11.11
N GLN A 118 3.01 12.63 11.82
CA GLN A 118 2.13 11.46 11.91
C GLN A 118 0.89 11.74 11.07
N LEU A 119 0.58 10.84 10.16
CA LEU A 119 -0.63 10.84 9.34
C LEU A 119 -1.50 9.64 9.70
N HIS A 120 -2.77 9.89 9.91
CA HIS A 120 -3.80 8.85 9.99
C HIS A 120 -4.74 8.96 8.81
N LEU A 121 -5.13 7.85 8.22
CA LEU A 121 -6.20 7.75 7.23
C LEU A 121 -6.89 6.42 7.29
N GLU A 122 -8.18 6.44 6.97
CA GLU A 122 -8.97 5.23 6.77
C GLU A 122 -9.31 5.09 5.29
N TYR A 123 -9.17 3.87 4.79
CA TYR A 123 -9.47 3.57 3.39
C TYR A 123 -10.19 2.22 3.26
N ALA A 124 -10.87 2.03 2.14
CA ALA A 124 -11.47 0.75 1.79
C ALA A 124 -11.35 0.54 0.27
N GLU A 125 -10.81 -0.59 -0.12
CA GLU A 125 -10.80 -1.02 -1.52
C GLU A 125 -12.23 -1.38 -1.96
N PRO A 126 -12.52 -1.37 -3.27
CA PRO A 126 -13.83 -1.74 -3.77
C PRO A 126 -14.23 -3.15 -3.35
N ALA A 127 -15.45 -3.31 -2.78
CA ALA A 127 -15.98 -4.62 -2.38
C ALA A 127 -16.17 -5.58 -3.57
N VAL A 128 -16.42 -5.02 -4.76
CA VAL A 128 -16.51 -5.80 -6.00
C VAL A 128 -15.12 -5.97 -6.57
N ILE A 129 -14.57 -7.18 -6.43
CA ILE A 129 -13.25 -7.53 -6.93
C ILE A 129 -13.21 -7.46 -8.46
N LYS A 130 -12.28 -6.66 -8.99
CA LYS A 130 -11.97 -6.60 -10.41
C LYS A 130 -10.46 -6.69 -10.60
N GLY A 131 -10.01 -7.50 -11.55
CA GLY A 131 -8.59 -7.72 -11.79
C GLY A 131 -7.90 -8.62 -10.76
N ASN A 132 -6.59 -8.66 -10.81
CA ASN A 132 -5.70 -9.40 -9.93
C ASN A 132 -4.39 -8.64 -9.73
N GLY A 133 -3.63 -8.97 -8.68
CA GLY A 133 -2.35 -8.32 -8.36
C GLY A 133 -2.47 -6.79 -8.38
N GLN A 134 -1.62 -6.11 -9.13
CA GLN A 134 -1.56 -4.63 -9.19
C GLN A 134 -2.81 -3.95 -9.83
N TYR A 135 -3.71 -4.71 -10.42
CA TYR A 135 -4.96 -4.18 -11.01
C TYR A 135 -6.16 -4.29 -10.05
N ARG A 136 -5.96 -4.77 -8.83
CA ARG A 136 -7.02 -5.05 -7.88
C ARG A 136 -7.01 -4.04 -6.73
N GLY A 137 -8.00 -3.11 -6.70
CA GLY A 137 -8.19 -2.16 -5.60
C GLY A 137 -6.95 -1.31 -5.30
N ASN A 138 -6.35 -0.72 -6.33
CA ASN A 138 -5.06 -0.01 -6.24
C ASN A 138 -5.23 1.48 -6.00
N SER A 139 -4.40 2.03 -5.12
CA SER A 139 -4.19 3.44 -4.81
C SER A 139 -2.82 3.58 -4.12
N GLY A 140 -2.54 4.70 -3.48
CA GLY A 140 -1.31 4.92 -2.73
C GLY A 140 -1.35 6.20 -1.92
N VAL A 141 -0.54 6.25 -0.86
CA VAL A 141 -0.18 7.47 -0.15
C VAL A 141 1.20 7.88 -0.64
N LEU A 142 1.25 8.95 -1.44
CA LEU A 142 2.51 9.48 -1.95
C LEU A 142 2.90 10.71 -1.14
N ILE A 143 4.03 10.65 -0.49
CA ILE A 143 4.58 11.78 0.26
C ILE A 143 5.48 12.56 -0.69
N ASN A 144 5.16 13.85 -0.90
CA ASN A 144 5.76 14.73 -1.90
C ASN A 144 5.63 14.23 -3.36
N GLY A 145 4.62 13.37 -3.64
CA GLY A 145 4.54 12.68 -4.92
C GLY A 145 5.77 11.83 -5.25
N MET A 146 6.52 11.38 -4.24
CA MET A 146 7.82 10.71 -4.39
C MET A 146 7.91 9.41 -3.62
N TYR A 147 7.53 9.41 -2.34
CA TYR A 147 7.71 8.30 -1.42
C TYR A 147 6.37 7.60 -1.24
N GLU A 148 6.20 6.44 -1.84
CA GLU A 148 4.92 5.76 -1.86
C GLU A 148 4.81 4.69 -0.79
N VAL A 149 3.74 4.79 0.01
CA VAL A 149 3.19 3.70 0.81
C VAL A 149 1.99 3.15 0.06
N GLN A 150 2.12 1.93 -0.42
CA GLN A 150 1.14 1.30 -1.31
C GLN A 150 -0.21 1.04 -0.62
N ILE A 151 -1.29 1.32 -1.32
CA ILE A 151 -2.65 0.82 -1.05
C ILE A 151 -3.01 -0.16 -2.15
N LEU A 152 -3.31 -1.40 -1.77
CA LEU A 152 -3.69 -2.46 -2.69
C LEU A 152 -4.59 -3.48 -1.98
N ASP A 153 -5.60 -3.99 -2.67
CA ASP A 153 -6.30 -5.18 -2.19
C ASP A 153 -5.38 -6.39 -2.28
N SER A 154 -4.63 -6.62 -1.20
CA SER A 154 -3.71 -7.75 -1.02
C SER A 154 -4.33 -8.91 -0.24
N TYR A 155 -5.64 -8.85 0.04
CA TYR A 155 -6.35 -9.93 0.71
C TYR A 155 -6.51 -11.11 -0.25
N GLU A 156 -5.86 -12.24 0.06
CA GLU A 156 -5.84 -13.43 -0.81
C GLU A 156 -5.49 -13.13 -2.29
N SER A 157 -4.66 -12.12 -2.49
CA SER A 157 -4.28 -11.63 -3.82
C SER A 157 -2.76 -11.46 -3.92
N PRO A 158 -2.02 -12.50 -4.26
CA PRO A 158 -0.57 -12.41 -4.36
C PRO A 158 -0.13 -11.54 -5.55
N THR A 159 0.92 -10.76 -5.32
CA THR A 159 1.66 -10.03 -6.34
C THR A 159 3.15 -10.04 -5.96
N TYR A 160 4.00 -9.27 -6.65
CA TYR A 160 5.37 -9.09 -6.17
C TYR A 160 5.34 -8.41 -4.77
N PRO A 161 6.14 -8.90 -3.81
CA PRO A 161 6.02 -8.51 -2.41
C PRO A 161 6.22 -7.02 -2.12
N ASP A 162 7.12 -6.35 -2.86
CA ASP A 162 7.38 -4.91 -2.75
C ASP A 162 6.35 -4.02 -3.47
N GLY A 163 5.25 -4.60 -3.91
CA GLY A 163 4.07 -3.91 -4.44
C GLY A 163 2.79 -4.27 -3.71
N GLN A 164 2.84 -5.04 -2.61
CA GLN A 164 1.68 -5.33 -1.78
C GLN A 164 1.25 -4.12 -0.93
N SER A 165 0.05 -4.18 -0.36
CA SER A 165 -0.44 -3.17 0.57
C SER A 165 0.58 -2.88 1.67
N GLY A 166 0.86 -1.61 1.91
CA GLY A 166 1.84 -1.15 2.88
C GLY A 166 3.30 -1.27 2.44
N ALA A 167 3.59 -1.78 1.25
CA ALA A 167 4.96 -1.77 0.73
C ALA A 167 5.48 -0.33 0.55
N LEU A 168 6.78 -0.13 0.74
CA LEU A 168 7.47 1.00 0.13
C LEU A 168 7.70 0.61 -1.32
N TYR A 169 6.84 1.10 -2.21
CA TYR A 169 6.64 0.54 -3.54
C TYR A 169 7.94 0.43 -4.35
N GLY A 170 8.21 -0.78 -4.87
CA GLY A 170 9.42 -1.10 -5.62
C GLY A 170 10.71 -1.15 -4.80
N GLN A 171 10.64 -1.00 -3.47
CA GLN A 171 11.82 -0.92 -2.61
C GLN A 171 11.80 -1.98 -1.51
N MET A 172 10.75 -2.00 -0.68
CA MET A 172 10.68 -2.89 0.47
C MET A 172 9.26 -3.42 0.70
N PRO A 173 9.07 -4.73 0.80
CA PRO A 173 7.78 -5.31 1.16
C PRO A 173 7.42 -5.01 2.62
N PRO A 174 6.15 -5.04 2.99
CA PRO A 174 5.74 -5.00 4.38
C PRO A 174 6.24 -6.24 5.14
N LEU A 175 6.50 -6.09 6.44
CA LEU A 175 6.88 -7.22 7.32
C LEU A 175 5.84 -8.34 7.32
N VAL A 176 4.57 -7.97 7.21
CA VAL A 176 3.44 -8.89 7.17
C VAL A 176 2.32 -8.31 6.29
N ASN A 177 1.42 -9.14 5.80
CA ASN A 177 0.18 -8.72 5.16
C ASN A 177 -0.93 -8.69 6.23
N ALA A 178 -1.37 -7.50 6.61
CA ALA A 178 -2.42 -7.26 7.60
C ALA A 178 -3.71 -6.72 6.95
N CYS A 179 -3.95 -7.01 5.67
CA CYS A 179 -5.16 -6.58 4.95
C CYS A 179 -6.40 -7.28 5.50
N LYS A 180 -7.49 -6.52 5.52
CA LYS A 180 -8.85 -7.05 5.66
C LYS A 180 -9.45 -7.37 4.30
N PRO A 181 -10.56 -8.13 4.24
CA PRO A 181 -11.28 -8.33 2.98
C PRO A 181 -11.64 -7.02 2.27
N PRO A 182 -11.62 -7.00 0.92
CA PRO A 182 -12.02 -5.81 0.15
C PRO A 182 -13.44 -5.35 0.51
N GLY A 183 -13.63 -4.05 0.57
CA GLY A 183 -14.87 -3.41 1.03
C GLY A 183 -14.91 -3.10 2.52
N GLU A 184 -14.11 -3.76 3.35
CA GLU A 184 -13.94 -3.43 4.75
C GLU A 184 -13.01 -2.21 4.94
N TRP A 185 -13.32 -1.39 5.95
CA TRP A 185 -12.47 -0.26 6.30
C TRP A 185 -11.17 -0.73 6.97
N GLN A 186 -10.08 -0.17 6.50
CA GLN A 186 -8.73 -0.34 6.98
C GLN A 186 -8.16 1.00 7.42
N SER A 187 -7.16 1.00 8.28
CA SER A 187 -6.45 2.20 8.69
C SER A 187 -4.96 2.11 8.37
N TYR A 188 -4.38 3.25 8.02
CA TYR A 188 -2.96 3.50 8.11
C TYR A 188 -2.68 4.56 9.18
N ASP A 189 -1.69 4.28 10.02
CA ASP A 189 -0.98 5.24 10.83
C ASP A 189 0.46 5.30 10.32
N ILE A 190 0.84 6.42 9.72
CA ILE A 190 2.13 6.62 9.05
C ILE A 190 2.90 7.70 9.79
N ILE A 191 4.09 7.36 10.27
CA ILE A 191 5.03 8.32 10.83
C ILE A 191 6.14 8.51 9.81
N PHE A 192 6.28 9.73 9.28
CA PHE A 192 7.25 10.07 8.25
C PHE A 192 8.28 11.06 8.77
N GLU A 193 9.54 10.76 8.51
CA GLU A 193 10.68 11.65 8.72
C GLU A 193 11.21 12.09 7.35
N SER A 194 11.11 13.38 7.05
CA SER A 194 11.59 13.94 5.80
C SER A 194 13.10 13.81 5.65
N PRO A 195 13.61 13.67 4.43
CA PRO A 195 15.05 13.69 4.20
C PRO A 195 15.61 15.08 4.48
N ARG A 196 16.92 15.14 4.71
CA ARG A 196 17.65 16.40 4.91
C ARG A 196 18.84 16.46 3.98
N TRP A 197 19.09 17.64 3.45
CA TRP A 197 20.24 17.97 2.65
C TRP A 197 21.02 19.12 3.30
N ASP A 198 22.33 19.14 3.12
CA ASP A 198 23.16 20.27 3.50
C ASP A 198 23.04 21.42 2.48
N ALA A 199 23.76 22.53 2.78
CA ALA A 199 23.75 23.70 1.91
C ALA A 199 24.36 23.48 0.52
N ALA A 200 25.15 22.40 0.34
CA ALA A 200 25.70 21.99 -0.95
C ALA A 200 24.78 21.04 -1.72
N GLY A 201 23.62 20.69 -1.16
CA GLY A 201 22.66 19.76 -1.74
C GLY A 201 23.06 18.29 -1.60
N VAL A 202 23.95 17.97 -0.65
CA VAL A 202 24.31 16.58 -0.34
C VAL A 202 23.28 16.01 0.66
N LEU A 203 22.78 14.80 0.39
CA LEU A 203 21.88 14.10 1.28
C LEU A 203 22.59 13.71 2.58
N VAL A 204 22.15 14.29 3.72
CA VAL A 204 22.69 14.01 5.04
C VAL A 204 21.80 13.11 5.88
N LYS A 205 20.51 13.03 5.57
CA LYS A 205 19.54 12.12 6.18
C LYS A 205 18.57 11.64 5.10
N LYS A 206 18.35 10.35 5.02
CA LYS A 206 17.32 9.77 4.14
C LYS A 206 15.92 9.97 4.72
N ALA A 207 14.91 9.92 3.85
CA ALA A 207 13.53 9.79 4.30
C ALA A 207 13.34 8.44 5.00
N ALA A 208 12.63 8.44 6.11
CA ALA A 208 12.32 7.22 6.86
C ALA A 208 10.84 7.18 7.22
N VAL A 209 10.30 5.97 7.32
CA VAL A 209 8.88 5.78 7.61
C VAL A 209 8.62 4.63 8.56
N THR A 210 7.68 4.84 9.47
CA THR A 210 7.00 3.77 10.21
C THR A 210 5.59 3.67 9.69
N VAL A 211 5.14 2.48 9.33
CA VAL A 211 3.80 2.21 8.81
C VAL A 211 3.12 1.18 9.70
N ILE A 212 1.95 1.50 10.17
CA ILE A 212 1.08 0.62 10.95
C ILE A 212 -0.23 0.48 10.17
N GLN A 213 -0.59 -0.74 9.79
CA GLN A 213 -1.86 -1.05 9.15
C GLN A 213 -2.72 -1.85 10.11
N ASN A 214 -3.95 -1.38 10.35
CA ASN A 214 -4.90 -2.08 11.22
C ASN A 214 -4.31 -2.48 12.59
N GLY A 215 -3.40 -1.64 13.16
CA GLY A 215 -2.71 -1.91 14.41
C GLY A 215 -1.49 -2.82 14.32
N VAL A 216 -1.12 -3.26 13.14
CA VAL A 216 0.03 -4.14 12.89
C VAL A 216 1.15 -3.36 12.23
N VAL A 217 2.35 -3.41 12.81
CA VAL A 217 3.54 -2.74 12.27
C VAL A 217 3.97 -3.42 10.96
N LEU A 218 3.99 -2.65 9.88
CA LEU A 218 4.48 -3.09 8.57
C LEU A 218 5.91 -2.64 8.30
N HIS A 219 6.26 -1.43 8.74
CA HIS A 219 7.61 -0.88 8.70
C HIS A 219 7.90 -0.17 10.02
N HIS A 220 9.12 -0.34 10.52
CA HIS A 220 9.59 0.37 11.69
C HIS A 220 10.80 1.21 11.31
N ARG A 221 10.60 2.53 11.15
CA ARG A 221 11.62 3.52 10.79
C ARG A 221 12.51 3.07 9.62
N HIS A 222 11.88 2.53 8.59
CA HIS A 222 12.58 2.04 7.39
C HIS A 222 12.92 3.20 6.46
N GLU A 223 14.16 3.23 5.97
CA GLU A 223 14.62 4.27 5.04
C GLU A 223 14.22 3.96 3.60
N PHE A 224 13.78 4.99 2.87
CA PHE A 224 13.61 4.90 1.42
C PHE A 224 14.97 4.95 0.70
N PHE A 225 15.04 4.30 -0.45
CA PHE A 225 16.14 4.51 -1.40
C PHE A 225 15.98 5.82 -2.21
N GLY A 226 14.90 6.56 -1.99
CA GLY A 226 14.53 7.79 -2.67
C GLY A 226 13.16 7.69 -3.31
N SER A 227 12.93 8.45 -4.38
CA SER A 227 11.65 8.45 -5.10
C SER A 227 11.29 7.06 -5.61
N THR A 228 10.03 6.69 -5.50
CA THR A 228 9.47 5.44 -6.03
C THR A 228 9.68 5.33 -7.54
N ASP A 229 9.72 4.12 -8.06
CA ASP A 229 9.85 3.84 -9.49
C ASP A 229 8.67 4.41 -10.29
N GLY A 230 8.93 4.83 -11.52
CA GLY A 230 7.93 5.47 -12.39
C GLY A 230 7.55 6.90 -12.01
N ILE A 231 8.13 7.45 -10.93
CA ILE A 231 7.79 8.77 -10.39
C ILE A 231 9.01 9.70 -10.39
N ASN A 232 8.78 11.00 -10.62
CA ASN A 232 9.80 12.07 -10.52
C ASN A 232 11.12 11.79 -11.26
N GLY A 233 11.05 11.16 -12.43
CA GLY A 233 12.21 10.87 -13.27
C GLY A 233 12.94 9.57 -12.92
N VAL A 234 12.51 8.83 -11.91
CA VAL A 234 12.92 7.43 -11.72
C VAL A 234 12.19 6.58 -12.76
N PRO A 235 12.87 5.84 -13.63
CA PRO A 235 12.23 5.00 -14.63
C PRO A 235 11.35 3.92 -14.00
N HIS A 236 10.30 3.51 -14.69
CA HIS A 236 9.48 2.39 -14.24
C HIS A 236 10.32 1.11 -14.08
N LYS A 237 10.11 0.39 -12.97
CA LYS A 237 10.87 -0.79 -12.55
C LYS A 237 12.35 -0.52 -12.20
N ALA A 238 12.75 0.74 -12.06
CA ALA A 238 14.06 1.08 -11.55
C ALA A 238 14.06 1.11 -10.02
N LEU A 239 15.23 0.95 -9.41
CA LEU A 239 15.38 1.19 -7.99
C LEU A 239 15.12 2.66 -7.67
N GLY A 240 14.47 2.93 -6.56
CA GLY A 240 14.24 4.28 -6.05
C GLY A 240 15.54 5.07 -5.91
N ALA A 241 15.48 6.38 -6.14
CA ALA A 241 16.66 7.25 -6.09
C ALA A 241 16.33 8.67 -5.58
N TYR A 242 17.29 9.25 -4.89
CA TYR A 242 17.31 10.67 -4.52
C TYR A 242 17.93 11.49 -5.68
N LEU A 243 17.08 11.90 -6.63
CA LEU A 243 17.58 12.58 -7.84
C LEU A 243 17.82 14.07 -7.63
N LYS A 244 17.09 14.72 -6.72
CA LYS A 244 17.17 16.15 -6.44
C LYS A 244 16.86 16.45 -4.98
N PRO A 245 17.55 17.42 -4.36
CA PRO A 245 17.13 17.98 -3.08
C PRO A 245 15.72 18.58 -3.15
N HIS A 246 15.00 18.50 -2.05
CA HIS A 246 13.72 19.21 -1.85
C HIS A 246 13.63 19.71 -0.41
N PRO A 247 12.81 20.73 -0.12
CA PRO A 247 12.56 21.16 1.25
C PRO A 247 12.03 20.01 2.13
N PRO A 248 12.26 20.06 3.45
CA PRO A 248 11.69 19.06 4.36
C PRO A 248 10.16 19.12 4.41
N GLU A 249 9.56 20.29 4.15
CA GLU A 249 8.10 20.45 4.09
C GLU A 249 7.59 19.89 2.76
N VAL A 250 6.74 18.90 2.86
CA VAL A 250 6.20 18.12 1.73
C VAL A 250 4.67 18.08 1.75
N VAL A 251 4.07 17.84 0.61
CA VAL A 251 2.63 17.54 0.51
C VAL A 251 2.38 16.06 0.71
N VAL A 252 1.16 15.73 1.13
CA VAL A 252 0.65 14.36 1.10
C VAL A 252 -0.30 14.26 -0.09
N GLU A 253 -0.12 13.22 -0.91
CA GLU A 253 -0.98 12.94 -2.06
C GLU A 253 -1.70 11.62 -1.87
N LEU A 254 -2.93 11.53 -2.36
CA LEU A 254 -3.67 10.29 -2.53
C LEU A 254 -3.74 9.97 -4.02
N GLN A 255 -3.40 8.73 -4.35
CA GLN A 255 -3.23 8.32 -5.75
C GLN A 255 -4.56 7.90 -6.38
N GLU A 256 -4.81 8.38 -7.58
CA GLU A 256 -5.77 7.84 -8.52
C GLU A 256 -5.09 6.74 -9.36
N HIS A 257 -5.54 5.51 -9.23
CA HIS A 257 -5.04 4.38 -10.01
C HIS A 257 -6.18 3.56 -10.65
N ARG A 258 -7.19 4.25 -11.22
CA ARG A 258 -8.35 3.68 -11.93
C ARG A 258 -9.28 2.80 -11.09
N ASN A 259 -9.06 2.73 -9.79
CA ASN A 259 -9.86 1.95 -8.86
C ASN A 259 -10.61 2.90 -7.91
N PRO A 260 -11.92 2.71 -7.66
CA PRO A 260 -12.70 3.57 -6.79
C PRO A 260 -12.45 3.21 -5.31
N VAL A 261 -11.21 3.42 -4.87
CA VAL A 261 -10.84 3.33 -3.46
C VAL A 261 -11.49 4.46 -2.70
N ARG A 262 -12.00 4.16 -1.51
CA ARG A 262 -12.71 5.11 -0.65
C ARG A 262 -11.84 5.53 0.52
N PHE A 263 -12.01 6.78 0.96
CA PHE A 263 -11.27 7.37 2.06
C PHE A 263 -12.21 8.07 3.03
N ARG A 264 -11.82 8.10 4.33
CA ARG A 264 -12.47 8.89 5.37
C ARG A 264 -11.50 9.15 6.53
N ASN A 265 -11.88 10.00 7.47
CA ASN A 265 -11.15 10.24 8.72
C ASN A 265 -9.64 10.44 8.49
N ILE A 266 -9.28 11.52 7.79
CA ILE A 266 -7.89 11.81 7.47
C ILE A 266 -7.42 13.00 8.29
N TRP A 267 -6.37 12.80 9.09
CA TRP A 267 -5.76 13.86 9.86
C TRP A 267 -4.23 13.69 9.93
N ILE A 268 -3.55 14.79 10.15
CA ILE A 268 -2.10 14.86 10.23
C ILE A 268 -1.68 15.75 11.41
N ARG A 269 -0.59 15.39 12.07
CA ARG A 269 0.02 16.24 13.07
C ARG A 269 1.52 16.30 12.84
N THR A 270 2.11 17.49 13.03
CA THR A 270 3.54 17.69 12.95
C THR A 270 4.22 17.07 14.15
N LEU A 271 5.36 16.43 13.95
CA LEU A 271 6.24 15.99 15.01
C LEU A 271 7.18 17.13 15.37
N GLY A 272 7.32 17.42 16.67
CA GLY A 272 8.30 18.36 17.23
C GLY A 272 9.60 17.66 17.61
N ASP A 273 10.57 18.45 18.00
CA ASP A 273 11.79 17.97 18.64
C ASP A 273 11.54 17.68 20.12
N TYR A 274 12.20 16.67 20.66
CA TYR A 274 12.00 16.25 22.06
C TYR A 274 12.34 17.36 23.07
N ASP A 275 13.35 18.17 22.77
CA ASP A 275 13.85 19.24 23.65
C ASP A 275 13.34 20.64 23.22
N HIS A 276 12.63 20.74 22.12
CA HIS A 276 12.11 21.99 21.54
C HIS A 276 10.69 21.76 21.00
N PRO A 277 9.67 21.69 21.90
CA PRO A 277 8.28 21.42 21.52
C PRO A 277 7.63 22.58 20.75
#